data_fb5a3533b37e66c64b19b3427962ba01
#
_entry.id   fb5a3533b37e66c64b19b3427962ba01
#
_cell.length_a   1.000
_cell.length_b   1.000
_cell.length_c   1.000
_cell.angle_alpha   90.00
_cell.angle_beta   90.00
_cell.angle_gamma   90.00
#
_symmetry.space_group_name_H-M   'P 1'
#
loop_
_entity.id
_entity.type
_entity.pdbx_description
1 polymer ?
#
loop_
_entity_poly.entity_id
_entity_poly.type
_entity_poly.pdbx_seq_one_letter_code
_entity_poly.pdbx_strand_id
1 'polypeptide(L)'
;RVLFRSDSIIFKSEDTGFCVLMLNCDNDLITVVGEMGDVEEGEDLVVTGEFTSHQKFGEQFKVHIFERSLPTTSAAIQRYLASGAISGVGPVLAKKLVNKFGDDTLDIIENTPDRLTEIDGITVKKAEKISQEFKTTFAARSLMSYLNKFEIETSYGIKAWKRWGNTAEQIIKSNPYVLCIQGVDLSFSRADAVAAKSDIPADSECRIKAGITYILRQNADQGHTCLPLDSLVKTAVSYLDVDEKLIKKVIEDETEEENLYYYDKHGRRFVMLADFYKAEDYIARRLAIMRQISYDNKIDFSEVIDLEEENNGIQYEKIQREAINLALSKGFLVLTGEIGRASCRERV
;
A
#
# COMPACT_ATOMS: atom_id res chain seq x y z
N ARG A 1 -6.16 1.60 30.34
CA ARG A 1 -6.48 2.79 29.52
C ARG A 1 -6.19 4.00 30.35
N VAL A 2 -5.10 4.70 30.10
CA VAL A 2 -4.67 5.88 30.87
C VAL A 2 -4.41 7.00 29.87
N LEU A 3 -4.77 8.22 30.24
CA LEU A 3 -4.50 9.42 29.44
C LEU A 3 -3.08 9.88 29.74
N PHE A 4 -2.26 9.97 28.72
CA PHE A 4 -0.88 10.42 28.79
C PHE A 4 -0.71 11.66 27.91
N ARG A 5 0.24 12.51 28.30
CA ARG A 5 0.67 13.62 27.46
C ARG A 5 2.04 13.35 26.87
N SER A 6 2.20 13.51 25.57
CA SER A 6 3.50 13.43 24.91
C SER A 6 4.40 14.56 25.40
N ASP A 7 5.48 14.22 26.12
CA ASP A 7 6.44 15.17 26.66
C ASP A 7 7.59 15.44 25.67
N SER A 8 8.18 14.37 25.15
CA SER A 8 9.26 14.47 24.16
C SER A 8 9.31 13.24 23.23
N ILE A 9 9.79 13.49 22.01
CA ILE A 9 10.02 12.45 20.99
C ILE A 9 11.51 12.11 20.99
N ILE A 10 11.85 10.86 21.37
CA ILE A 10 13.24 10.40 21.39
C ILE A 10 13.66 9.91 20.00
N PHE A 11 12.76 9.19 19.30
CA PHE A 11 13.00 8.65 17.96
C PHE A 11 11.69 8.54 17.19
N LYS A 12 11.76 8.80 15.87
CA LYS A 12 10.63 8.68 14.94
C LYS A 12 11.12 8.21 13.59
N SER A 13 10.49 7.19 13.04
CA SER A 13 10.73 6.69 11.68
C SER A 13 9.60 7.14 10.75
N GLU A 14 9.93 7.89 9.71
CA GLU A 14 8.94 8.38 8.72
C GLU A 14 8.40 7.26 7.81
N ASP A 15 9.18 6.19 7.62
CA ASP A 15 8.81 5.09 6.72
C ASP A 15 7.88 4.08 7.38
N THR A 16 8.15 3.74 8.63
CA THR A 16 7.42 2.69 9.38
C THR A 16 6.42 3.25 10.36
N GLY A 17 6.50 4.54 10.70
CA GLY A 17 5.72 5.14 11.78
C GLY A 17 6.15 4.69 13.19
N PHE A 18 7.26 3.97 13.33
CA PHE A 18 7.77 3.55 14.63
C PHE A 18 8.31 4.75 15.40
N CYS A 19 7.86 4.89 16.65
CA CYS A 19 8.24 5.98 17.54
C CYS A 19 8.71 5.46 18.90
N VAL A 20 9.62 6.23 19.51
CA VAL A 20 10.00 6.12 20.92
C VAL A 20 9.69 7.47 21.56
N LEU A 21 8.77 7.49 22.49
CA LEU A 21 8.25 8.70 23.13
C LEU A 21 8.44 8.65 24.65
N MET A 22 8.61 9.80 25.25
CA MET A 22 8.41 9.97 26.69
C MET A 22 6.98 10.48 26.91
N LEU A 23 6.17 9.70 27.61
CA LEU A 23 4.82 10.08 27.99
C LEU A 23 4.78 10.46 29.47
N ASN A 24 4.14 11.57 29.77
CA ASN A 24 3.90 12.04 31.12
C ASN A 24 2.51 11.61 31.61
N CYS A 25 2.47 10.86 32.70
CA CYS A 25 1.26 10.49 33.43
C CYS A 25 1.39 10.98 34.87
N ASP A 26 0.64 11.98 35.26
CA ASP A 26 0.58 12.51 36.64
C ASP A 26 1.98 12.79 37.27
N ASN A 27 2.92 13.29 36.47
CA ASN A 27 4.33 13.56 36.73
C ASN A 27 5.30 12.35 36.65
N ASP A 28 4.82 11.17 36.32
CA ASP A 28 5.69 10.04 36.00
C ASP A 28 5.98 9.99 34.49
N LEU A 29 7.27 9.90 34.13
CA LEU A 29 7.69 9.78 32.74
C LEU A 29 7.87 8.30 32.38
N ILE A 30 7.16 7.85 31.36
CA ILE A 30 7.19 6.47 30.88
C ILE A 30 7.74 6.46 29.45
N THR A 31 8.75 5.62 29.19
CA THR A 31 9.22 5.38 27.82
C THR A 31 8.24 4.47 27.09
N VAL A 32 7.71 4.94 26.00
CA VAL A 32 6.70 4.25 25.20
C VAL A 32 7.25 3.98 23.81
N VAL A 33 7.03 2.75 23.30
CA VAL A 33 7.51 2.32 21.99
C VAL A 33 6.38 1.70 21.18
N GLY A 34 6.31 1.99 19.89
CA GLY A 34 5.32 1.42 18.99
C GLY A 34 5.19 2.16 17.68
N GLU A 35 4.33 1.67 16.80
CA GLU A 35 3.99 2.32 15.54
C GLU A 35 2.88 3.35 15.78
N MET A 36 3.28 4.56 16.12
CA MET A 36 2.35 5.65 16.48
C MET A 36 2.31 6.78 15.44
N GLY A 37 2.96 6.60 14.31
CA GLY A 37 2.94 7.53 13.17
C GLY A 37 3.44 8.93 13.52
N ASP A 38 2.63 9.94 13.21
CA ASP A 38 3.00 11.35 13.33
C ASP A 38 2.62 11.99 14.68
N VAL A 39 2.84 11.28 15.79
CA VAL A 39 2.64 11.88 17.12
C VAL A 39 3.60 13.05 17.30
N GLU A 40 3.08 14.15 17.85
CA GLU A 40 3.83 15.38 18.15
C GLU A 40 3.88 15.66 19.66
N GLU A 41 4.86 16.45 20.05
CA GLU A 41 5.00 16.88 21.44
C GLU A 41 3.79 17.73 21.86
N GLY A 42 3.23 17.44 23.04
CA GLY A 42 2.09 18.14 23.61
C GLY A 42 0.73 17.53 23.29
N GLU A 43 0.67 16.48 22.46
CA GLU A 43 -0.59 15.75 22.22
C GLU A 43 -1.01 14.93 23.43
N ASP A 44 -2.32 14.84 23.62
CA ASP A 44 -2.91 13.95 24.62
C ASP A 44 -3.15 12.57 23.97
N LEU A 45 -2.57 11.52 24.55
CA LEU A 45 -2.61 10.15 24.05
C LEU A 45 -3.29 9.23 25.05
N VAL A 46 -4.14 8.33 24.55
CA VAL A 46 -4.61 7.18 25.30
C VAL A 46 -3.98 5.95 24.67
N VAL A 47 -3.11 5.26 25.39
CA VAL A 47 -2.39 4.10 24.87
C VAL A 47 -2.85 2.82 25.56
N THR A 48 -2.88 1.72 24.81
CA THR A 48 -3.14 0.37 25.28
C THR A 48 -2.00 -0.53 24.83
N GLY A 49 -1.41 -1.29 25.73
CA GLY A 49 -0.26 -2.12 25.44
C GLY A 49 0.21 -2.88 26.69
N GLU A 50 1.45 -3.28 26.70
CA GLU A 50 2.07 -4.05 27.79
C GLU A 50 3.46 -3.51 28.13
N PHE A 51 3.88 -3.67 29.39
CA PHE A 51 5.24 -3.37 29.78
C PHE A 51 6.18 -4.46 29.31
N THR A 52 7.27 -4.06 28.68
CA THR A 52 8.32 -4.95 28.18
C THR A 52 9.68 -4.47 28.68
N SER A 53 10.62 -5.38 28.89
CA SER A 53 11.98 -5.06 29.27
C SER A 53 12.93 -5.21 28.09
N HIS A 54 13.59 -4.13 27.70
CA HIS A 54 14.61 -4.14 26.65
C HIS A 54 16.01 -4.20 27.26
N GLN A 55 16.87 -5.09 26.75
CA GLN A 55 18.21 -5.33 27.33
C GLN A 55 19.09 -4.08 27.47
N LYS A 56 18.96 -3.09 26.56
CA LYS A 56 19.75 -1.86 26.55
C LYS A 56 19.04 -0.64 27.13
N PHE A 57 17.71 -0.60 27.06
CA PHE A 57 16.91 0.61 27.31
C PHE A 57 15.99 0.46 28.55
N GLY A 58 16.05 -0.69 29.22
CA GLY A 58 15.27 -0.92 30.44
C GLY A 58 13.80 -1.20 30.17
N GLU A 59 12.97 -0.80 31.12
CA GLU A 59 11.52 -1.01 31.06
C GLU A 59 10.88 -0.01 30.07
N GLN A 60 10.04 -0.51 29.18
CA GLN A 60 9.34 0.26 28.15
C GLN A 60 7.90 -0.22 28.04
N PHE A 61 6.98 0.67 27.73
CA PHE A 61 5.59 0.32 27.42
C PHE A 61 5.45 0.14 25.92
N LYS A 62 5.19 -1.08 25.47
CA LYS A 62 4.94 -1.42 24.06
C LYS A 62 3.47 -1.19 23.74
N VAL A 63 3.21 -0.23 22.86
CA VAL A 63 1.86 0.14 22.42
C VAL A 63 1.37 -0.79 21.33
N HIS A 64 0.14 -1.26 21.47
CA HIS A 64 -0.61 -2.00 20.46
C HIS A 64 -1.67 -1.13 19.82
N ILE A 65 -2.38 -0.34 20.62
CA ILE A 65 -3.44 0.56 20.18
C ILE A 65 -3.25 1.91 20.86
N PHE A 66 -3.43 2.99 20.12
CA PHE A 66 -3.43 4.33 20.68
C PHE A 66 -4.56 5.17 20.09
N GLU A 67 -5.10 6.04 20.89
CA GLU A 67 -6.03 7.09 20.49
C GLU A 67 -5.37 8.43 20.82
N ARG A 68 -5.46 9.39 19.94
CA ARG A 68 -4.96 10.75 20.17
C ARG A 68 -6.06 11.76 20.08
N SER A 69 -5.93 12.81 20.85
CA SER A 69 -6.79 13.99 20.78
C SER A 69 -5.93 15.22 20.55
N LEU A 70 -6.51 16.19 19.86
CA LEU A 70 -5.88 17.51 19.79
C LEU A 70 -5.82 18.11 21.19
N PRO A 71 -4.74 18.84 21.49
CA PRO A 71 -4.64 19.53 22.77
C PRO A 71 -5.75 20.56 22.92
N THR A 72 -6.39 20.60 24.10
CA THR A 72 -7.53 21.46 24.39
C THR A 72 -7.17 22.65 25.26
N THR A 73 -5.98 22.63 25.90
CA THR A 73 -5.55 23.74 26.76
C THR A 73 -4.55 24.63 26.08
N SER A 74 -4.57 25.93 26.32
CA SER A 74 -3.68 26.93 25.73
C SER A 74 -2.19 26.53 25.83
N ALA A 75 -1.76 26.01 26.99
CA ALA A 75 -0.38 25.58 27.18
C ALA A 75 0.01 24.38 26.31
N ALA A 76 -0.89 23.41 26.13
CA ALA A 76 -0.67 22.25 25.29
C ALA A 76 -0.75 22.62 23.80
N ILE A 77 -1.70 23.48 23.41
CA ILE A 77 -1.82 24.02 22.05
C ILE A 77 -0.54 24.78 21.66
N GLN A 78 0.00 25.58 22.57
CA GLN A 78 1.23 26.31 22.30
C GLN A 78 2.41 25.38 22.04
N ARG A 79 2.59 24.31 22.84
CA ARG A 79 3.66 23.30 22.62
C ARG A 79 3.47 22.58 21.30
N TYR A 80 2.24 22.12 21.03
CA TYR A 80 1.88 21.46 19.78
C TYR A 80 2.20 22.30 18.55
N LEU A 81 1.83 23.57 18.55
CA LEU A 81 2.15 24.47 17.44
C LEU A 81 3.65 24.81 17.35
N ALA A 82 4.33 24.87 18.49
CA ALA A 82 5.75 25.20 18.57
C ALA A 82 6.66 24.02 18.15
N SER A 83 6.19 22.76 18.22
CA SER A 83 6.93 21.57 17.81
C SER A 83 7.17 21.50 16.30
N GLY A 84 6.48 22.33 15.51
CA GLY A 84 6.54 22.29 14.05
C GLY A 84 5.45 21.42 13.41
N ALA A 85 4.45 21.01 14.20
CA ALA A 85 3.31 20.21 13.74
C ALA A 85 2.57 20.85 12.55
N ILE A 86 2.66 22.16 12.39
CA ILE A 86 2.11 22.90 11.25
C ILE A 86 3.22 23.70 10.58
N SER A 87 3.47 23.42 9.30
CA SER A 87 4.47 24.13 8.51
C SER A 87 4.19 25.64 8.51
N GLY A 88 5.20 26.43 8.83
CA GLY A 88 5.11 27.89 8.89
C GLY A 88 4.64 28.47 10.25
N VAL A 89 4.40 27.63 11.25
CA VAL A 89 4.12 28.03 12.63
C VAL A 89 5.29 27.61 13.52
N GLY A 90 6.20 28.54 13.81
CA GLY A 90 7.29 28.31 14.78
C GLY A 90 6.92 28.78 16.20
N PRO A 91 7.81 28.57 17.19
CA PRO A 91 7.55 28.87 18.62
C PRO A 91 7.07 30.31 18.89
N VAL A 92 7.63 31.29 18.19
CA VAL A 92 7.26 32.71 18.36
C VAL A 92 5.84 32.97 17.86
N LEU A 93 5.46 32.37 16.72
CA LEU A 93 4.12 32.54 16.17
C LEU A 93 3.11 31.74 16.97
N ALA A 94 3.42 30.54 17.39
CA ALA A 94 2.60 29.72 18.27
C ALA A 94 2.22 30.49 19.55
N LYS A 95 3.21 31.14 20.19
CA LYS A 95 2.97 31.98 21.38
C LYS A 95 2.03 33.15 21.09
N LYS A 96 2.21 33.83 19.93
CA LYS A 96 1.33 34.95 19.54
C LYS A 96 -0.11 34.49 19.30
N LEU A 97 -0.28 33.35 18.60
CA LEU A 97 -1.58 32.74 18.31
C LEU A 97 -2.33 32.41 19.60
N VAL A 98 -1.68 31.68 20.50
CA VAL A 98 -2.30 31.24 21.75
C VAL A 98 -2.56 32.41 22.71
N ASN A 99 -1.69 33.39 22.77
CA ASN A 99 -1.91 34.58 23.57
C ASN A 99 -3.14 35.39 23.11
N LYS A 100 -3.44 35.36 21.80
CA LYS A 100 -4.58 36.10 21.22
C LYS A 100 -5.87 35.31 21.29
N PHE A 101 -5.84 34.02 21.01
CA PHE A 101 -7.02 33.20 20.80
C PHE A 101 -7.24 32.13 21.89
N GLY A 102 -6.27 31.93 22.80
CA GLY A 102 -6.41 30.98 23.91
C GLY A 102 -6.67 29.54 23.42
N ASP A 103 -7.62 28.89 24.05
CA ASP A 103 -8.03 27.51 23.77
C ASP A 103 -8.72 27.37 22.41
N ASP A 104 -9.27 28.46 21.84
CA ASP A 104 -9.92 28.45 20.52
C ASP A 104 -8.95 28.50 19.35
N THR A 105 -7.65 28.53 19.61
CA THR A 105 -6.63 28.73 18.57
C THR A 105 -6.71 27.70 17.43
N LEU A 106 -6.90 26.41 17.74
CA LEU A 106 -6.97 25.36 16.71
C LEU A 106 -8.27 25.43 15.92
N ASP A 107 -9.39 25.74 16.58
CA ASP A 107 -10.69 25.93 15.90
C ASP A 107 -10.63 27.11 14.92
N ILE A 108 -9.99 28.21 15.33
CA ILE A 108 -9.80 29.39 14.46
C ILE A 108 -8.90 29.04 13.25
N ILE A 109 -7.82 28.29 13.45
CA ILE A 109 -6.95 27.83 12.34
C ILE A 109 -7.75 26.98 11.35
N GLU A 110 -8.62 26.11 11.85
CA GLU A 110 -9.41 25.21 11.02
C GLU A 110 -10.57 25.93 10.31
N ASN A 111 -11.41 26.64 11.05
CA ASN A 111 -12.73 27.06 10.59
C ASN A 111 -12.82 28.54 10.21
N THR A 112 -11.98 29.39 10.79
CA THR A 112 -12.01 30.85 10.55
C THR A 112 -10.61 31.44 10.36
N PRO A 113 -9.85 30.97 9.35
CA PRO A 113 -8.44 31.35 9.16
C PRO A 113 -8.24 32.86 8.92
N ASP A 114 -9.24 33.57 8.42
CA ASP A 114 -9.18 35.01 8.21
C ASP A 114 -8.86 35.76 9.50
N ARG A 115 -9.30 35.26 10.66
CA ARG A 115 -8.99 35.84 11.97
C ARG A 115 -7.53 35.80 12.34
N LEU A 116 -6.76 34.90 11.74
CA LEU A 116 -5.29 34.82 11.94
C LEU A 116 -4.60 36.12 11.50
N THR A 117 -5.20 36.87 10.58
CA THR A 117 -4.68 38.16 10.12
C THR A 117 -4.75 39.26 11.21
N GLU A 118 -5.48 39.03 12.31
CA GLU A 118 -5.47 39.91 13.48
C GLU A 118 -4.09 39.92 14.19
N ILE A 119 -3.19 39.01 13.81
CA ILE A 119 -1.83 38.92 14.36
C ILE A 119 -0.83 39.57 13.40
N ASP A 120 -0.06 40.52 13.93
CA ASP A 120 0.96 41.20 13.16
C ASP A 120 1.97 40.22 12.52
N GLY A 121 2.09 40.31 11.19
CA GLY A 121 2.98 39.47 10.38
C GLY A 121 2.31 38.25 9.77
N ILE A 122 0.99 38.11 9.92
CA ILE A 122 0.20 37.10 9.19
C ILE A 122 -0.60 37.80 8.09
N THR A 123 -0.26 37.49 6.84
CA THR A 123 -1.03 37.90 5.66
C THR A 123 -2.14 36.93 5.38
N VAL A 124 -3.17 37.30 4.60
CA VAL A 124 -4.25 36.41 4.18
C VAL A 124 -3.70 35.12 3.56
N LYS A 125 -2.75 35.21 2.63
CA LYS A 125 -2.09 34.03 2.01
C LYS A 125 -1.39 33.12 3.05
N LYS A 126 -0.78 33.70 4.07
CA LYS A 126 -0.14 32.93 5.13
C LYS A 126 -1.17 32.26 6.04
N ALA A 127 -2.27 32.92 6.35
CA ALA A 127 -3.39 32.37 7.11
C ALA A 127 -4.03 31.17 6.40
N GLU A 128 -4.31 31.32 5.10
CA GLU A 128 -4.83 30.23 4.26
C GLU A 128 -3.88 29.03 4.22
N LYS A 129 -2.56 29.30 4.05
CA LYS A 129 -1.55 28.25 4.05
C LYS A 129 -1.49 27.51 5.39
N ILE A 130 -1.50 28.21 6.51
CA ILE A 130 -1.50 27.60 7.85
C ILE A 130 -2.75 26.72 8.03
N SER A 131 -3.94 27.20 7.65
CA SER A 131 -5.18 26.45 7.71
C SER A 131 -5.15 25.19 6.84
N GLN A 132 -4.64 25.31 5.61
CA GLN A 132 -4.53 24.16 4.70
C GLN A 132 -3.58 23.10 5.23
N GLU A 133 -2.41 23.50 5.74
CA GLU A 133 -1.44 22.59 6.36
C GLU A 133 -2.04 21.89 7.60
N PHE A 134 -2.74 22.65 8.43
CA PHE A 134 -3.44 22.08 9.60
C PHE A 134 -4.46 21.02 9.18
N LYS A 135 -5.34 21.36 8.22
CA LYS A 135 -6.36 20.42 7.71
C LYS A 135 -5.73 19.17 7.11
N THR A 136 -4.64 19.31 6.38
CA THR A 136 -3.91 18.20 5.78
C THR A 136 -3.31 17.29 6.87
N THR A 137 -2.64 17.88 7.86
CA THR A 137 -2.04 17.14 8.96
C THR A 137 -3.11 16.45 9.82
N PHE A 138 -4.23 17.17 10.08
CA PHE A 138 -5.36 16.62 10.85
C PHE A 138 -6.01 15.42 10.13
N ALA A 139 -6.25 15.54 8.82
CA ALA A 139 -6.84 14.46 8.03
C ALA A 139 -5.92 13.21 7.97
N ALA A 140 -4.60 13.40 7.86
CA ALA A 140 -3.65 12.30 7.95
C ALA A 140 -3.73 11.58 9.30
N ARG A 141 -3.81 12.33 10.38
CA ARG A 141 -3.93 11.81 11.75
C ARG A 141 -5.24 11.08 11.98
N SER A 142 -6.35 11.65 11.48
CA SER A 142 -7.68 11.03 11.56
C SER A 142 -7.66 9.66 10.87
N LEU A 143 -7.06 9.56 9.68
CA LEU A 143 -6.90 8.30 8.97
C LEU A 143 -6.11 7.27 9.80
N MET A 144 -4.96 7.66 10.37
CA MET A 144 -4.14 6.74 11.17
C MET A 144 -4.91 6.27 12.42
N SER A 145 -5.59 7.19 13.11
CA SER A 145 -6.43 6.87 14.25
C SER A 145 -7.58 5.93 13.87
N TYR A 146 -8.20 6.16 12.73
CA TYR A 146 -9.27 5.29 12.22
C TYR A 146 -8.76 3.87 11.95
N LEU A 147 -7.65 3.73 11.22
CA LEU A 147 -7.08 2.42 10.88
C LEU A 147 -6.57 1.66 12.11
N ASN A 148 -6.02 2.37 13.07
CA ASN A 148 -5.53 1.78 14.31
C ASN A 148 -6.64 1.10 15.15
N LYS A 149 -7.90 1.58 15.08
CA LYS A 149 -9.05 0.92 15.73
C LYS A 149 -9.28 -0.51 15.22
N PHE A 150 -8.77 -0.82 14.04
CA PHE A 150 -8.85 -2.13 13.40
C PHE A 150 -7.52 -2.88 13.45
N GLU A 151 -6.56 -2.42 14.26
CA GLU A 151 -5.22 -3.01 14.38
C GLU A 151 -4.46 -3.06 13.04
N ILE A 152 -4.72 -2.07 12.17
CA ILE A 152 -3.99 -1.91 10.91
C ILE A 152 -2.77 -1.03 11.17
N GLU A 153 -1.60 -1.55 10.81
CA GLU A 153 -0.33 -0.89 11.03
C GLU A 153 -0.26 0.45 10.28
N THR A 154 0.38 1.42 10.89
CA THR A 154 0.51 2.79 10.38
C THR A 154 1.13 2.84 8.96
N SER A 155 1.97 1.86 8.61
CA SER A 155 2.57 1.73 7.28
C SER A 155 1.53 1.67 6.15
N TYR A 156 0.41 0.97 6.36
CA TYR A 156 -0.70 0.94 5.40
C TYR A 156 -1.42 2.28 5.31
N GLY A 157 -1.58 2.95 6.44
CA GLY A 157 -2.14 4.29 6.49
C GLY A 157 -1.30 5.32 5.73
N ILE A 158 0.03 5.26 5.86
CA ILE A 158 0.96 6.11 5.10
C ILE A 158 0.82 5.87 3.60
N LYS A 159 0.76 4.61 3.16
CA LYS A 159 0.56 4.26 1.75
C LYS A 159 -0.79 4.76 1.23
N ALA A 160 -1.86 4.57 2.00
CA ALA A 160 -3.19 5.06 1.68
C ALA A 160 -3.22 6.60 1.59
N TRP A 161 -2.59 7.27 2.54
CA TRP A 161 -2.44 8.71 2.53
C TRP A 161 -1.69 9.25 1.32
N LYS A 162 -0.54 8.64 0.97
CA LYS A 162 0.22 9.00 -0.23
C LYS A 162 -0.60 8.87 -1.52
N ARG A 163 -1.59 7.97 -1.52
CA ARG A 163 -2.42 7.71 -2.72
C ARG A 163 -3.64 8.60 -2.81
N TRP A 164 -4.34 8.85 -1.72
CA TRP A 164 -5.65 9.55 -1.71
C TRP A 164 -5.66 10.86 -0.92
N GLY A 165 -4.60 11.18 -0.21
CA GLY A 165 -4.50 12.42 0.56
C GLY A 165 -5.66 12.58 1.57
N ASN A 166 -6.20 13.79 1.64
CA ASN A 166 -7.25 14.17 2.59
C ASN A 166 -8.56 13.38 2.46
N THR A 167 -8.79 12.72 1.32
CA THR A 167 -10.01 11.93 1.08
C THR A 167 -9.85 10.46 1.47
N ALA A 168 -8.65 10.04 1.86
CA ALA A 168 -8.32 8.64 2.15
C ALA A 168 -9.26 8.00 3.18
N GLU A 169 -9.51 8.66 4.30
CA GLU A 169 -10.40 8.15 5.36
C GLU A 169 -11.83 7.94 4.86
N GLN A 170 -12.36 8.91 4.09
CA GLN A 170 -13.71 8.82 3.55
C GLN A 170 -13.83 7.68 2.52
N ILE A 171 -12.84 7.53 1.66
CA ILE A 171 -12.77 6.44 0.68
C ILE A 171 -12.74 5.09 1.39
N ILE A 172 -11.90 4.93 2.40
CA ILE A 172 -11.78 3.68 3.15
C ILE A 172 -13.04 3.37 3.95
N LYS A 173 -13.68 4.37 4.54
CA LYS A 173 -14.96 4.20 5.23
C LYS A 173 -16.07 3.73 4.30
N SER A 174 -16.11 4.24 3.07
CA SER A 174 -17.09 3.81 2.07
C SER A 174 -16.78 2.43 1.47
N ASN A 175 -15.49 2.11 1.31
CA ASN A 175 -15.02 0.86 0.74
C ASN A 175 -13.65 0.45 1.33
N PRO A 176 -13.59 -0.34 2.40
CA PRO A 176 -12.32 -0.79 2.99
C PRO A 176 -11.45 -1.63 2.06
N TYR A 177 -12.03 -2.26 1.05
CA TYR A 177 -11.31 -3.12 0.12
C TYR A 177 -10.38 -2.36 -0.82
N VAL A 178 -10.49 -1.03 -0.90
CA VAL A 178 -9.49 -0.20 -1.59
C VAL A 178 -8.09 -0.36 -0.98
N LEU A 179 -7.99 -0.79 0.27
CA LEU A 179 -6.71 -1.10 0.91
C LEU A 179 -6.02 -2.33 0.33
N CYS A 180 -6.75 -3.22 -0.39
CA CYS A 180 -6.19 -4.42 -1.04
C CYS A 180 -5.50 -4.14 -2.37
N ILE A 181 -5.59 -2.91 -2.89
CA ILE A 181 -5.00 -2.58 -4.20
C ILE A 181 -3.47 -2.57 -4.14
N GLN A 182 -2.86 -2.77 -5.31
CA GLN A 182 -1.41 -2.71 -5.47
C GLN A 182 -0.83 -1.37 -4.98
N GLY A 183 0.22 -1.45 -4.17
CA GLY A 183 0.91 -0.31 -3.56
C GLY A 183 0.45 -0.02 -2.13
N VAL A 184 -0.75 -0.44 -1.72
CA VAL A 184 -1.16 -0.49 -0.31
C VAL A 184 -1.00 -1.91 0.22
N ASP A 185 -1.55 -2.91 -0.51
CA ASP A 185 -1.31 -4.35 -0.34
C ASP A 185 -1.79 -4.92 1.01
N LEU A 186 -2.87 -4.39 1.59
CA LEU A 186 -3.52 -5.01 2.74
C LEU A 186 -4.18 -6.32 2.29
N SER A 187 -4.08 -7.37 3.09
CA SER A 187 -4.72 -8.65 2.78
C SER A 187 -6.25 -8.55 2.79
N PHE A 188 -6.92 -9.33 1.92
CA PHE A 188 -8.38 -9.35 1.83
C PHE A 188 -9.03 -9.64 3.19
N SER A 189 -8.53 -10.62 3.94
CA SER A 189 -9.08 -10.98 5.24
C SER A 189 -9.06 -9.84 6.26
N ARG A 190 -8.03 -8.99 6.23
CA ARG A 190 -7.94 -7.81 7.10
C ARG A 190 -8.89 -6.71 6.66
N ALA A 191 -9.00 -6.47 5.34
CA ALA A 191 -9.97 -5.51 4.81
C ALA A 191 -11.41 -5.96 5.09
N ASP A 192 -11.68 -7.28 5.01
CA ASP A 192 -12.97 -7.89 5.34
C ASP A 192 -13.33 -7.71 6.82
N ALA A 193 -12.35 -7.82 7.71
CA ALA A 193 -12.53 -7.56 9.14
C ALA A 193 -12.85 -6.07 9.43
N VAL A 194 -12.29 -5.13 8.65
CA VAL A 194 -12.65 -3.71 8.72
C VAL A 194 -14.09 -3.51 8.23
N ALA A 195 -14.44 -4.08 7.08
CA ALA A 195 -15.77 -3.98 6.48
C ALA A 195 -16.86 -4.49 7.43
N ALA A 196 -16.64 -5.66 8.06
CA ALA A 196 -17.56 -6.24 9.01
C ALA A 196 -17.83 -5.36 10.26
N LYS A 197 -16.83 -4.56 10.68
CA LYS A 197 -16.97 -3.60 11.78
C LYS A 197 -17.46 -2.21 11.34
N SER A 198 -17.61 -1.99 10.03
CA SER A 198 -18.01 -0.72 9.41
C SER A 198 -19.41 -0.77 8.78
N ASP A 199 -20.26 -1.71 9.23
CA ASP A 199 -21.63 -1.92 8.76
C ASP A 199 -21.75 -2.15 7.23
N ILE A 200 -20.71 -2.68 6.58
CA ILE A 200 -20.74 -3.00 5.16
C ILE A 200 -21.36 -4.40 5.00
N PRO A 201 -22.42 -4.54 4.19
CA PRO A 201 -23.09 -5.82 4.01
C PRO A 201 -22.14 -6.91 3.47
N ALA A 202 -22.32 -8.15 3.95
CA ALA A 202 -21.52 -9.30 3.52
C ALA A 202 -21.69 -9.65 2.04
N ASP A 203 -22.80 -9.27 1.44
CA ASP A 203 -23.14 -9.41 0.02
C ASP A 203 -22.89 -8.12 -0.80
N SER A 204 -22.19 -7.14 -0.23
CA SER A 204 -21.88 -5.89 -0.91
C SER A 204 -21.04 -6.12 -2.16
N GLU A 205 -21.34 -5.37 -3.20
CA GLU A 205 -20.63 -5.42 -4.48
C GLU A 205 -19.12 -5.20 -4.33
N CYS A 206 -18.70 -4.24 -3.51
CA CYS A 206 -17.29 -3.96 -3.25
C CYS A 206 -16.56 -5.15 -2.62
N ARG A 207 -17.23 -5.90 -1.72
CA ARG A 207 -16.68 -7.13 -1.13
C ARG A 207 -16.51 -8.22 -2.17
N ILE A 208 -17.52 -8.43 -3.01
CA ILE A 208 -17.49 -9.45 -4.05
C ILE A 208 -16.40 -9.14 -5.09
N LYS A 209 -16.31 -7.89 -5.58
CA LYS A 209 -15.25 -7.42 -6.49
C LYS A 209 -13.86 -7.70 -5.91
N ALA A 210 -13.63 -7.32 -4.68
CA ALA A 210 -12.35 -7.56 -4.00
C ALA A 210 -12.06 -9.05 -3.81
N GLY A 211 -13.04 -9.85 -3.44
CA GLY A 211 -12.90 -11.30 -3.29
C GLY A 211 -12.58 -12.02 -4.59
N ILE A 212 -13.25 -11.66 -5.69
CA ILE A 212 -12.94 -12.18 -7.03
C ILE A 212 -11.50 -11.82 -7.43
N THR A 213 -11.11 -10.56 -7.24
CA THR A 213 -9.74 -10.09 -7.51
C THR A 213 -8.72 -10.85 -6.68
N TYR A 214 -8.99 -11.07 -5.40
CA TYR A 214 -8.13 -11.84 -4.50
C TYR A 214 -7.94 -13.28 -4.98
N ILE A 215 -9.03 -13.98 -5.35
CA ILE A 215 -8.97 -15.36 -5.85
C ILE A 215 -8.13 -15.44 -7.12
N LEU A 216 -8.33 -14.52 -8.07
CA LEU A 216 -7.57 -14.48 -9.31
C LEU A 216 -6.08 -14.19 -9.07
N ARG A 217 -5.74 -13.28 -8.14
CA ARG A 217 -4.33 -13.00 -7.79
C ARG A 217 -3.65 -14.17 -7.10
N GLN A 218 -4.33 -14.84 -6.16
CA GLN A 218 -3.79 -16.05 -5.52
C GLN A 218 -3.47 -17.17 -6.53
N ASN A 219 -4.28 -17.30 -7.58
CA ASN A 219 -3.99 -18.24 -8.65
C ASN A 219 -2.84 -17.77 -9.55
N ALA A 220 -2.70 -16.47 -9.74
CA ALA A 220 -1.56 -15.90 -10.48
C ALA A 220 -0.24 -16.14 -9.76
N ASP A 221 -0.20 -16.05 -8.44
CA ASP A 221 0.98 -16.39 -7.62
C ASP A 221 1.38 -17.87 -7.77
N GLN A 222 0.43 -18.74 -8.14
CA GLN A 222 0.68 -20.14 -8.49
C GLN A 222 1.00 -20.38 -9.97
N GLY A 223 1.15 -19.32 -10.77
CA GLY A 223 1.48 -19.37 -12.19
C GLY A 223 0.28 -19.46 -13.14
N HIS A 224 -0.93 -19.19 -12.65
CA HIS A 224 -2.16 -19.22 -13.45
C HIS A 224 -2.76 -17.84 -13.64
N THR A 225 -2.54 -17.23 -14.78
CA THR A 225 -3.05 -15.86 -15.09
C THR A 225 -4.55 -15.79 -15.34
N CYS A 226 -5.22 -16.94 -15.57
CA CYS A 226 -6.66 -17.03 -15.78
C CYS A 226 -7.24 -18.26 -15.08
N LEU A 227 -8.53 -18.21 -14.75
CA LEU A 227 -9.31 -19.33 -14.21
C LEU A 227 -10.53 -19.65 -15.09
N PRO A 228 -10.95 -20.93 -15.21
CA PRO A 228 -12.26 -21.25 -15.78
C PRO A 228 -13.37 -20.56 -15.00
N LEU A 229 -14.31 -19.93 -15.72
CA LEU A 229 -15.43 -19.16 -15.11
C LEU A 229 -16.18 -20.01 -14.06
N ASP A 230 -16.50 -21.27 -14.36
CA ASP A 230 -17.21 -22.15 -13.44
C ASP A 230 -16.42 -22.43 -12.15
N SER A 231 -15.09 -22.54 -12.29
CA SER A 231 -14.21 -22.74 -11.13
C SER A 231 -14.11 -21.48 -10.28
N LEU A 232 -13.95 -20.31 -10.92
CA LEU A 232 -13.94 -19.02 -10.23
C LEU A 232 -15.25 -18.80 -9.45
N VAL A 233 -16.40 -19.01 -10.09
CA VAL A 233 -17.71 -18.84 -9.46
C VAL A 233 -17.86 -19.78 -8.26
N LYS A 234 -17.56 -21.07 -8.40
CA LYS A 234 -17.64 -22.04 -7.29
C LYS A 234 -16.73 -21.67 -6.12
N THR A 235 -15.49 -21.26 -6.42
CA THR A 235 -14.55 -20.82 -5.40
C THR A 235 -15.03 -19.55 -4.71
N ALA A 236 -15.54 -18.58 -5.46
CA ALA A 236 -16.06 -17.33 -4.91
C ALA A 236 -17.30 -17.55 -4.04
N VAL A 237 -18.25 -18.40 -4.45
CA VAL A 237 -19.41 -18.81 -3.62
C VAL A 237 -18.94 -19.40 -2.29
N SER A 238 -18.01 -20.36 -2.34
CA SER A 238 -17.51 -21.03 -1.14
C SER A 238 -16.68 -20.11 -0.24
N TYR A 239 -15.92 -19.18 -0.82
CA TYR A 239 -15.01 -18.32 -0.06
C TYR A 239 -15.71 -17.11 0.56
N LEU A 240 -16.67 -16.52 -0.17
CA LEU A 240 -17.39 -15.30 0.25
C LEU A 240 -18.71 -15.59 0.96
N ASP A 241 -19.22 -16.82 0.85
CA ASP A 241 -20.55 -17.23 1.33
C ASP A 241 -21.67 -16.34 0.78
N VAL A 242 -21.68 -16.16 -0.54
CA VAL A 242 -22.62 -15.27 -1.26
C VAL A 242 -23.30 -16.05 -2.39
N ASP A 243 -24.51 -15.63 -2.76
CA ASP A 243 -25.30 -16.25 -3.82
C ASP A 243 -24.58 -16.26 -5.18
N GLU A 244 -24.64 -17.40 -5.88
CA GLU A 244 -23.99 -17.61 -7.18
C GLU A 244 -24.42 -16.58 -8.23
N LYS A 245 -25.71 -16.18 -8.22
CA LYS A 245 -26.24 -15.21 -9.22
C LYS A 245 -25.62 -13.84 -9.03
N LEU A 246 -25.41 -13.46 -7.77
CA LEU A 246 -24.80 -12.16 -7.46
C LEU A 246 -23.33 -12.13 -7.88
N ILE A 247 -22.60 -13.24 -7.65
CA ILE A 247 -21.21 -13.38 -8.08
C ILE A 247 -21.10 -13.30 -9.61
N LYS A 248 -21.97 -14.02 -10.33
CA LYS A 248 -21.99 -13.99 -11.80
C LYS A 248 -22.28 -12.59 -12.33
N LYS A 249 -23.25 -11.90 -11.72
CA LYS A 249 -23.58 -10.52 -12.07
C LYS A 249 -22.37 -9.60 -11.91
N VAL A 250 -21.69 -9.67 -10.75
CA VAL A 250 -20.51 -8.84 -10.50
C VAL A 250 -19.38 -9.15 -11.48
N ILE A 251 -19.18 -10.42 -11.88
CA ILE A 251 -18.19 -10.76 -12.91
C ILE A 251 -18.56 -10.16 -14.27
N GLU A 252 -19.84 -10.15 -14.62
CA GLU A 252 -20.33 -9.53 -15.84
C GLU A 252 -20.11 -8.02 -15.81
N ASP A 253 -20.54 -7.34 -14.73
CA ASP A 253 -20.36 -5.90 -14.54
C ASP A 253 -18.85 -5.51 -14.60
N GLU A 254 -17.98 -6.25 -13.93
CA GLU A 254 -16.51 -6.03 -13.97
C GLU A 254 -15.90 -6.28 -15.35
N THR A 255 -16.52 -7.15 -16.14
CA THR A 255 -16.09 -7.38 -17.53
C THR A 255 -16.54 -6.24 -18.45
N GLU A 256 -17.73 -5.69 -18.25
CA GLU A 256 -18.22 -4.50 -18.97
C GLU A 256 -17.40 -3.25 -18.62
N GLU A 257 -16.93 -3.13 -17.37
CA GLU A 257 -16.03 -2.07 -16.89
C GLU A 257 -14.55 -2.26 -17.31
N GLU A 258 -14.24 -3.33 -18.04
CA GLU A 258 -12.87 -3.70 -18.48
C GLU A 258 -11.88 -3.94 -17.31
N ASN A 259 -12.37 -4.29 -16.13
CA ASN A 259 -11.55 -4.72 -15.00
C ASN A 259 -11.21 -6.21 -15.08
N LEU A 260 -12.09 -6.98 -15.72
CA LEU A 260 -11.92 -8.40 -16.05
C LEU A 260 -12.06 -8.62 -17.56
N TYR A 261 -11.43 -9.67 -18.06
CA TYR A 261 -11.54 -10.10 -19.46
C TYR A 261 -11.90 -11.57 -19.56
N TYR A 262 -12.76 -11.88 -20.54
CA TYR A 262 -13.03 -13.26 -20.92
C TYR A 262 -12.04 -13.74 -21.98
N TYR A 263 -11.64 -15.00 -21.84
CA TYR A 263 -10.82 -15.71 -22.80
C TYR A 263 -11.45 -17.07 -23.09
N ASP A 264 -11.92 -17.28 -24.32
CA ASP A 264 -12.56 -18.53 -24.75
C ASP A 264 -11.54 -19.46 -25.39
N LYS A 265 -11.37 -20.68 -24.83
CA LYS A 265 -10.46 -21.71 -25.34
C LYS A 265 -11.12 -23.10 -25.24
N HIS A 266 -11.14 -23.84 -26.36
CA HIS A 266 -11.68 -25.19 -26.44
C HIS A 266 -13.09 -25.33 -25.86
N GLY A 267 -13.95 -24.37 -26.12
CA GLY A 267 -15.35 -24.35 -25.62
C GLY A 267 -15.49 -24.04 -24.12
N ARG A 268 -14.42 -23.65 -23.45
CA ARG A 268 -14.44 -23.18 -22.07
C ARG A 268 -14.14 -21.70 -22.02
N ARG A 269 -14.86 -21.00 -21.17
CA ARG A 269 -14.64 -19.58 -20.86
C ARG A 269 -13.77 -19.45 -19.62
N PHE A 270 -12.73 -18.65 -19.73
CA PHE A 270 -11.81 -18.29 -18.65
C PHE A 270 -11.99 -16.82 -18.31
N VAL A 271 -11.69 -16.47 -17.07
CA VAL A 271 -11.69 -15.08 -16.56
C VAL A 271 -10.27 -14.70 -16.18
N MET A 272 -9.88 -13.49 -16.53
CA MET A 272 -8.54 -12.95 -16.32
C MET A 272 -8.63 -11.50 -15.83
N LEU A 273 -7.73 -11.09 -14.95
CA LEU A 273 -7.59 -9.68 -14.57
C LEU A 273 -7.08 -8.85 -15.74
N ALA A 274 -7.53 -7.59 -15.82
CA ALA A 274 -7.19 -6.68 -16.92
C ALA A 274 -5.68 -6.45 -17.09
N ASP A 275 -4.93 -6.38 -16.00
CA ASP A 275 -3.48 -6.20 -16.02
C ASP A 275 -2.76 -7.40 -16.67
N PHE A 276 -3.17 -8.63 -16.35
CA PHE A 276 -2.64 -9.82 -16.99
C PHE A 276 -3.04 -9.92 -18.46
N TYR A 277 -4.31 -9.64 -18.78
CA TYR A 277 -4.77 -9.64 -20.17
C TYR A 277 -3.97 -8.66 -21.04
N LYS A 278 -3.83 -7.42 -20.58
CA LYS A 278 -3.06 -6.38 -21.27
C LYS A 278 -1.58 -6.76 -21.42
N ALA A 279 -0.99 -7.38 -20.41
CA ALA A 279 0.38 -7.86 -20.45
C ALA A 279 0.56 -9.01 -21.48
N GLU A 280 -0.33 -10.01 -21.47
CA GLU A 280 -0.28 -11.13 -22.42
C GLU A 280 -0.55 -10.68 -23.86
N ASP A 281 -1.53 -9.78 -24.07
CA ASP A 281 -1.80 -9.20 -25.40
C ASP A 281 -0.60 -8.40 -25.94
N TYR A 282 0.02 -7.59 -25.07
CA TYR A 282 1.24 -6.87 -25.42
C TYR A 282 2.38 -7.82 -25.81
N ILE A 283 2.62 -8.87 -25.00
CA ILE A 283 3.64 -9.87 -25.28
C ILE A 283 3.34 -10.57 -26.62
N ALA A 284 2.09 -11.02 -26.81
CA ALA A 284 1.68 -11.71 -28.04
C ALA A 284 1.89 -10.85 -29.29
N ARG A 285 1.51 -9.56 -29.25
CA ARG A 285 1.74 -8.61 -30.36
C ARG A 285 3.23 -8.41 -30.62
N ARG A 286 4.06 -8.26 -29.57
CA ARG A 286 5.50 -8.09 -29.72
C ARG A 286 6.14 -9.34 -30.33
N LEU A 287 5.76 -10.52 -29.87
CA LEU A 287 6.24 -11.78 -30.42
C LEU A 287 5.81 -11.98 -31.87
N ALA A 288 4.60 -11.60 -32.24
CA ALA A 288 4.12 -11.65 -33.62
C ALA A 288 4.96 -10.77 -34.55
N ILE A 289 5.36 -9.57 -34.11
CA ILE A 289 6.27 -8.69 -34.83
C ILE A 289 7.68 -9.31 -34.92
N MET A 290 8.23 -9.75 -33.79
CA MET A 290 9.58 -10.34 -33.76
C MET A 290 9.70 -11.60 -34.62
N ARG A 291 8.62 -12.40 -34.72
CA ARG A 291 8.58 -13.59 -35.57
C ARG A 291 8.72 -13.26 -37.07
N GLN A 292 8.32 -12.04 -37.48
CA GLN A 292 8.46 -11.60 -38.87
C GLN A 292 9.89 -11.14 -39.22
N ILE A 293 10.69 -10.84 -38.19
CA ILE A 293 12.08 -10.44 -38.34
C ILE A 293 12.89 -11.73 -38.62
N SER A 294 13.42 -11.87 -39.81
CA SER A 294 14.46 -12.81 -40.10
C SER A 294 15.70 -12.04 -40.51
N TYR A 295 16.78 -12.32 -39.84
CA TYR A 295 18.08 -11.82 -40.28
C TYR A 295 18.48 -12.62 -41.52
N ASP A 296 18.65 -11.95 -42.65
CA ASP A 296 19.03 -12.55 -43.91
C ASP A 296 20.52 -12.90 -43.90
N ASN A 297 20.95 -13.55 -42.82
CA ASN A 297 22.29 -14.02 -42.63
C ASN A 297 22.41 -15.39 -43.33
N LYS A 298 22.96 -15.39 -44.55
CA LYS A 298 23.46 -16.61 -45.20
C LYS A 298 24.74 -17.15 -44.51
N ILE A 299 24.99 -16.74 -43.28
CA ILE A 299 26.17 -17.17 -42.52
C ILE A 299 25.84 -18.55 -41.97
N ASP A 300 26.61 -19.54 -42.38
CA ASP A 300 26.62 -20.84 -41.72
C ASP A 300 27.51 -20.74 -40.47
N PHE A 301 26.88 -20.84 -39.30
CA PHE A 301 27.57 -20.78 -38.02
C PHE A 301 28.22 -22.13 -37.62
N SER A 302 28.14 -23.17 -38.47
CA SER A 302 28.64 -24.50 -38.13
C SER A 302 30.14 -24.47 -37.80
N GLU A 303 30.96 -23.74 -38.58
CA GLU A 303 32.40 -23.60 -38.31
C GLU A 303 32.67 -22.88 -36.96
N VAL A 304 31.86 -21.88 -36.59
CA VAL A 304 32.00 -21.19 -35.33
C VAL A 304 31.62 -22.09 -34.16
N ILE A 305 30.58 -22.91 -34.33
CA ILE A 305 30.15 -23.89 -33.34
C ILE A 305 31.22 -24.96 -33.14
N ASP A 306 31.82 -25.48 -34.26
CA ASP A 306 32.89 -26.47 -34.20
C ASP A 306 34.11 -25.92 -33.45
N LEU A 307 34.48 -24.65 -33.69
CA LEU A 307 35.58 -23.99 -33.01
C LEU A 307 35.31 -23.81 -31.50
N GLU A 308 34.10 -23.47 -31.14
CA GLU A 308 33.70 -23.37 -29.74
C GLU A 308 33.64 -24.70 -29.01
N GLU A 309 33.24 -25.77 -29.72
CA GLU A 309 33.32 -27.15 -29.20
C GLU A 309 34.75 -27.55 -28.90
N GLU A 310 35.69 -27.29 -29.85
CA GLU A 310 37.11 -27.57 -29.68
C GLU A 310 37.75 -26.77 -28.54
N ASN A 311 37.48 -25.46 -28.47
CA ASN A 311 38.05 -24.58 -27.46
C ASN A 311 37.60 -24.92 -26.02
N ASN A 312 36.36 -25.36 -25.85
CA ASN A 312 35.76 -25.63 -24.53
C ASN A 312 35.77 -27.15 -24.19
N GLY A 313 36.21 -28.02 -25.10
CA GLY A 313 36.21 -29.46 -24.89
C GLY A 313 34.81 -30.06 -24.69
N ILE A 314 33.79 -29.44 -25.29
CA ILE A 314 32.38 -29.86 -25.23
C ILE A 314 31.95 -30.33 -26.62
N GLN A 315 30.86 -31.09 -26.67
CA GLN A 315 30.22 -31.48 -27.92
C GLN A 315 28.72 -31.25 -27.79
N TYR A 316 28.17 -30.40 -28.68
CA TYR A 316 26.74 -30.12 -28.69
C TYR A 316 25.99 -31.23 -29.46
N GLU A 317 24.87 -31.65 -28.88
CA GLU A 317 23.92 -32.51 -29.55
C GLU A 317 23.30 -31.80 -30.77
N LYS A 318 22.87 -32.58 -31.77
CA LYS A 318 22.29 -32.05 -33.01
C LYS A 318 21.21 -30.99 -32.78
N ILE A 319 20.30 -31.22 -31.82
CA ILE A 319 19.22 -30.27 -31.48
C ILE A 319 19.77 -28.99 -30.85
N GLN A 320 20.83 -29.07 -30.05
CA GLN A 320 21.51 -27.91 -29.46
C GLN A 320 22.16 -27.03 -30.52
N ARG A 321 22.87 -27.65 -31.48
CA ARG A 321 23.47 -26.96 -32.64
C ARG A 321 22.40 -26.27 -33.49
N GLU A 322 21.27 -26.95 -33.75
CA GLU A 322 20.13 -26.38 -34.46
C GLU A 322 19.54 -25.18 -33.70
N ALA A 323 19.39 -25.28 -32.37
CA ALA A 323 18.90 -24.18 -31.53
C ALA A 323 19.83 -22.95 -31.58
N ILE A 324 21.16 -23.15 -31.58
CA ILE A 324 22.13 -22.06 -31.71
C ILE A 324 21.98 -21.38 -33.09
N ASN A 325 21.92 -22.17 -34.18
CA ASN A 325 21.72 -21.64 -35.54
C ASN A 325 20.40 -20.87 -35.67
N LEU A 326 19.29 -21.36 -35.07
CA LEU A 326 18.02 -20.69 -35.05
C LEU A 326 18.08 -19.39 -34.23
N ALA A 327 18.75 -19.40 -33.09
CA ALA A 327 18.91 -18.21 -32.23
C ALA A 327 19.64 -17.06 -32.94
N LEU A 328 20.63 -17.42 -33.78
CA LEU A 328 21.42 -16.44 -34.53
C LEU A 328 20.75 -15.96 -35.83
N SER A 329 19.80 -16.76 -36.37
CA SER A 329 19.13 -16.47 -37.65
C SER A 329 17.71 -15.89 -37.50
N LYS A 330 17.09 -16.03 -36.35
CA LYS A 330 15.70 -15.58 -36.09
C LYS A 330 15.65 -14.47 -35.06
N GLY A 331 14.71 -13.56 -35.22
CA GLY A 331 14.49 -12.46 -34.25
C GLY A 331 13.91 -12.92 -32.91
N PHE A 332 13.44 -14.18 -32.84
CA PHE A 332 12.85 -14.75 -31.65
C PHE A 332 12.94 -16.30 -31.66
N LEU A 333 13.34 -16.85 -30.53
CA LEU A 333 13.42 -18.29 -30.31
C LEU A 333 12.88 -18.64 -28.92
N VAL A 334 12.05 -19.68 -28.83
CA VAL A 334 11.67 -20.29 -27.55
C VAL A 334 12.45 -21.61 -27.40
N LEU A 335 13.26 -21.68 -26.34
CA LEU A 335 13.98 -22.90 -25.98
C LEU A 335 13.32 -23.47 -24.72
N THR A 336 12.87 -24.73 -24.81
CA THR A 336 12.28 -25.47 -23.69
C THR A 336 13.05 -26.74 -23.43
N GLY A 337 13.24 -27.10 -22.16
CA GLY A 337 13.93 -28.32 -21.75
C GLY A 337 13.63 -28.68 -20.32
N GLU A 338 13.91 -29.92 -19.93
CA GLU A 338 13.81 -30.37 -18.55
C GLU A 338 14.87 -29.67 -17.68
N ILE A 339 14.46 -29.13 -16.54
CA ILE A 339 15.36 -28.51 -15.56
C ILE A 339 16.31 -29.57 -15.02
N GLY A 340 17.63 -29.33 -15.18
CA GLY A 340 18.69 -30.23 -14.65
C GLY A 340 19.43 -31.06 -15.68
N ARG A 341 19.07 -31.01 -16.96
CA ARG A 341 19.91 -31.54 -18.05
C ARG A 341 20.87 -30.45 -18.58
N ALA A 342 21.88 -30.86 -19.35
CA ALA A 342 23.09 -30.09 -19.72
C ALA A 342 22.95 -28.59 -20.07
N SER A 343 21.76 -28.11 -20.46
CA SER A 343 21.47 -26.70 -20.73
C SER A 343 21.46 -25.78 -19.49
N CYS A 344 21.42 -26.34 -18.27
CA CYS A 344 21.44 -25.59 -17.01
C CYS A 344 22.79 -25.67 -16.27
N ARG A 345 23.80 -26.35 -16.80
CA ARG A 345 25.10 -26.54 -16.11
C ARG A 345 26.10 -25.41 -16.30
N GLU A 346 25.85 -24.47 -17.19
CA GLU A 346 26.78 -23.37 -17.48
C GLU A 346 26.20 -22.02 -17.14
N ARG A 347 25.86 -21.81 -15.85
CA ARG A 347 25.87 -20.50 -15.26
C ARG A 347 26.63 -20.58 -13.94
N VAL A 348 27.91 -20.45 -14.07
CA VAL A 348 28.79 -19.99 -13.00
C VAL A 348 29.39 -18.67 -13.43
#